data_6ae7cfcecbf537495b1c55eb7c437279
#
_entry.id   6ae7cfcecbf537495b1c55eb7c437279
#
_cell.length_a   1.000
_cell.length_b   1.000
_cell.length_c   1.000
_cell.angle_alpha   90.00
_cell.angle_beta   90.00
_cell.angle_gamma   90.00
#
_symmetry.space_group_name_H-M   'P 1'
#
loop_
_entity.id
_entity.type
_entity.pdbx_description
1 polymer ?
#
loop_
_entity_poly.entity_id
_entity_poly.type
_entity_poly.pdbx_seq_one_letter_code
_entity_poly.pdbx_strand_id
1 'polypeptide(L)'
;WSSDVCSSDLGTLYKTGDFKPYLYKTSDYGKTWSLITNGIKSEHFTRVLRADPEKKEILYAGTESGMYISFDDGNSWNSFQLNLPIVPITDLTIKENSLIVATQGRSIWALDDLTVLHQIDQNTVNKEINLFKPKTSYRTRGRGGKETLTEGTNLPNGVIVHFNVKNFSPDKDELSIHFKEQDGTIIKTYKSNDEIDKLEIKSGGNTFVWNTLYEGAEILDSMIFWSASFSGAKAVPGKYKVVLEKNGESQEQEFEILPDPRSEVSISQMRLQFDFVNKVNATVDKAHKAIKNIRQIRKKLEEFDSNFSENERDRKSVV
;
A
#
# COMPACT_ATOMS: atom_id res chain seq x y z
N TRP A 1 -27.90 16.73 -5.31
CA TRP A 1 -27.90 17.55 -4.10
C TRP A 1 -28.24 16.65 -2.91
N SER A 2 -27.25 16.14 -2.22
CA SER A 2 -27.43 15.59 -0.88
C SER A 2 -27.19 16.75 0.09
N SER A 3 -28.26 17.44 0.45
CA SER A 3 -28.21 18.65 1.29
C SER A 3 -28.58 18.35 2.74
N ASP A 4 -28.36 17.13 3.20
CA ASP A 4 -28.75 16.75 4.55
C ASP A 4 -27.78 17.23 5.63
N VAL A 5 -26.62 17.79 5.21
CA VAL A 5 -25.63 18.34 6.14
C VAL A 5 -25.31 19.77 5.74
N CYS A 6 -25.57 20.72 6.61
CA CYS A 6 -25.17 22.10 6.46
C CYS A 6 -24.23 22.49 7.58
N SER A 7 -23.03 22.95 7.24
CA SER A 7 -22.22 23.70 8.21
C SER A 7 -22.66 25.14 8.19
N SER A 8 -23.23 25.64 9.26
CA SER A 8 -23.32 27.08 9.40
C SER A 8 -21.94 27.59 9.85
N ASP A 9 -21.37 28.51 9.09
CA ASP A 9 -20.21 29.26 9.52
C ASP A 9 -20.63 30.15 10.70
N LEU A 10 -20.60 29.57 11.90
CA LEU A 10 -20.73 30.34 13.14
C LEU A 10 -19.35 30.90 13.56
N GLY A 11 -18.48 31.11 12.60
CA GLY A 11 -17.13 31.65 12.76
C GLY A 11 -17.04 33.05 13.38
N THR A 12 -18.16 33.60 13.85
CA THR A 12 -18.19 34.82 14.65
C THR A 12 -18.17 34.55 16.15
N LEU A 13 -18.57 33.38 16.63
CA LEU A 13 -18.73 33.09 18.05
C LEU A 13 -17.39 33.05 18.80
N TYR A 14 -16.31 32.59 18.16
CA TYR A 14 -14.99 32.63 18.77
C TYR A 14 -14.53 34.08 19.13
N LYS A 15 -15.02 35.11 18.42
CA LYS A 15 -14.76 36.54 18.71
C LYS A 15 -15.42 36.99 20.01
N THR A 16 -16.44 36.28 20.48
CA THR A 16 -17.12 36.51 21.76
C THR A 16 -16.62 35.56 22.86
N GLY A 17 -15.58 34.76 22.58
CA GLY A 17 -14.99 33.82 23.54
C GLY A 17 -15.67 32.46 23.60
N ASP A 18 -16.56 32.16 22.67
CA ASP A 18 -17.17 30.80 22.54
C ASP A 18 -16.40 29.97 21.52
N PHE A 19 -15.62 29.00 22.00
CA PHE A 19 -14.79 28.12 21.19
C PHE A 19 -15.41 26.72 20.97
N LYS A 20 -16.69 26.51 21.29
CA LYS A 20 -17.35 25.23 21.11
C LYS A 20 -17.50 24.88 19.64
N PRO A 21 -17.45 23.56 19.29
CA PRO A 21 -17.78 23.12 17.96
C PRO A 21 -19.28 23.23 17.68
N TYR A 22 -19.61 23.70 16.51
CA TYR A 22 -20.99 23.84 16.04
C TYR A 22 -21.11 23.23 14.65
N LEU A 23 -21.70 22.04 14.57
CA LEU A 23 -22.10 21.36 13.33
C LEU A 23 -23.55 20.97 13.46
N TYR A 24 -24.36 21.35 12.50
CA TYR A 24 -25.79 21.05 12.50
C TYR A 24 -26.16 20.24 11.27
N LYS A 25 -27.05 19.28 11.47
CA LYS A 25 -27.62 18.44 10.43
C LYS A 25 -29.13 18.61 10.36
N THR A 26 -29.66 18.62 9.15
CA THR A 26 -31.10 18.57 8.90
C THR A 26 -31.41 17.34 8.04
N SER A 27 -32.53 16.67 8.30
CA SER A 27 -33.09 15.58 7.47
C SER A 27 -34.43 15.92 6.87
N ASP A 28 -34.91 17.15 7.07
CA ASP A 28 -36.24 17.64 6.67
C ASP A 28 -36.19 18.96 5.88
N TYR A 29 -35.10 19.15 5.12
CA TYR A 29 -34.88 20.35 4.30
C TYR A 29 -34.83 21.66 5.12
N GLY A 30 -34.21 21.61 6.30
CA GLY A 30 -33.96 22.79 7.12
C GLY A 30 -35.12 23.19 8.04
N LYS A 31 -36.16 22.36 8.20
CA LYS A 31 -37.26 22.63 9.16
C LYS A 31 -36.80 22.38 10.60
N THR A 32 -35.99 21.34 10.81
CA THR A 32 -35.38 21.04 12.09
C THR A 32 -33.88 20.81 11.95
N TRP A 33 -33.12 21.09 13.01
CA TRP A 33 -31.67 20.97 13.03
C TRP A 33 -31.22 20.26 14.28
N SER A 34 -30.31 19.32 14.14
CA SER A 34 -29.69 18.56 15.22
C SER A 34 -28.20 18.90 15.31
N LEU A 35 -27.70 19.14 16.52
CA LEU A 35 -26.28 19.32 16.76
C LEU A 35 -25.56 17.96 16.69
N ILE A 36 -24.52 17.88 15.84
CA ILE A 36 -23.79 16.65 15.55
C ILE A 36 -22.30 16.80 15.86
N THR A 37 -21.92 17.08 17.09
CA THR A 37 -20.53 17.35 17.51
C THR A 37 -19.99 16.35 18.54
N ASN A 38 -20.67 15.23 18.75
CA ASN A 38 -20.25 14.21 19.72
C ASN A 38 -18.88 13.61 19.33
N GLY A 39 -17.88 13.77 20.21
CA GLY A 39 -16.49 13.33 19.99
C GLY A 39 -15.53 14.42 19.51
N ILE A 40 -16.03 15.59 19.09
CA ILE A 40 -15.18 16.77 18.88
C ILE A 40 -14.91 17.44 20.23
N LYS A 41 -13.66 17.80 20.50
CA LYS A 41 -13.28 18.49 21.74
C LYS A 41 -13.97 19.86 21.84
N SER A 42 -14.36 20.23 23.06
CA SER A 42 -15.15 21.44 23.33
C SER A 42 -14.47 22.76 22.96
N GLU A 43 -13.14 22.78 22.89
CA GLU A 43 -12.34 23.95 22.52
C GLU A 43 -11.90 23.96 21.05
N HIS A 44 -12.32 22.96 20.26
CA HIS A 44 -12.02 22.86 18.84
C HIS A 44 -13.19 23.38 17.98
N PHE A 45 -13.38 24.68 17.90
CA PHE A 45 -14.45 25.21 17.07
C PHE A 45 -14.29 24.83 15.60
N THR A 46 -15.41 24.51 14.96
CA THR A 46 -15.45 24.01 13.59
C THR A 46 -15.38 25.15 12.59
N ARG A 47 -14.66 24.93 11.48
CA ARG A 47 -14.47 25.88 10.40
C ARG A 47 -15.10 25.39 9.10
N VAL A 48 -15.03 24.10 8.83
CA VAL A 48 -15.52 23.50 7.57
C VAL A 48 -15.99 22.09 7.76
N LEU A 49 -17.03 21.72 7.02
CA LEU A 49 -17.59 20.38 6.95
C LEU A 49 -17.70 19.98 5.47
N ARG A 50 -17.33 18.72 5.17
CA ARG A 50 -17.58 18.11 3.84
C ARG A 50 -18.08 16.70 4.02
N ALA A 51 -19.11 16.34 3.24
CA ALA A 51 -19.55 14.96 3.09
C ALA A 51 -18.73 14.27 1.99
N ASP A 52 -18.47 12.99 2.19
CA ASP A 52 -17.84 12.17 1.18
C ASP A 52 -18.82 11.95 -0.01
N PRO A 53 -18.39 12.16 -1.25
CA PRO A 53 -19.28 12.03 -2.41
C PRO A 53 -19.63 10.56 -2.74
N GLU A 54 -18.81 9.59 -2.32
CA GLU A 54 -19.01 8.16 -2.61
C GLU A 54 -19.66 7.41 -1.46
N LYS A 55 -19.35 7.79 -0.21
CA LYS A 55 -19.87 7.12 1.00
C LYS A 55 -20.51 8.16 1.93
N LYS A 56 -21.82 8.34 1.85
CA LYS A 56 -22.58 9.41 2.51
C LYS A 56 -22.45 9.45 4.03
N GLU A 57 -22.16 8.30 4.64
CA GLU A 57 -21.96 8.17 6.08
C GLU A 57 -20.63 8.77 6.54
N ILE A 58 -19.71 9.03 5.61
CA ILE A 58 -18.41 9.62 5.93
C ILE A 58 -18.50 11.15 5.81
N LEU A 59 -18.16 11.80 6.91
CA LEU A 59 -18.06 13.25 6.99
C LEU A 59 -16.68 13.66 7.47
N TYR A 60 -16.16 14.75 6.93
CA TYR A 60 -14.87 15.33 7.33
C TYR A 60 -15.11 16.73 7.91
N ALA A 61 -14.61 16.98 9.10
CA ALA A 61 -14.69 18.29 9.75
C ALA A 61 -13.29 18.86 9.99
N GLY A 62 -13.08 20.08 9.50
CA GLY A 62 -11.92 20.90 9.81
C GLY A 62 -12.24 21.84 10.97
N THR A 63 -11.32 21.92 11.94
CA THR A 63 -11.44 22.74 13.14
C THR A 63 -10.26 23.71 13.25
N GLU A 64 -10.27 24.54 14.28
CA GLU A 64 -9.13 25.39 14.66
C GLU A 64 -7.89 24.57 15.02
N SER A 65 -8.04 23.33 15.48
CA SER A 65 -6.98 22.49 16.03
C SER A 65 -6.89 21.12 15.36
N GLY A 66 -7.02 21.09 14.03
CA GLY A 66 -6.90 19.87 13.24
C GLY A 66 -8.20 19.33 12.69
N MET A 67 -8.20 18.04 12.34
CA MET A 67 -9.30 17.40 11.62
C MET A 67 -9.99 16.29 12.41
N TYR A 68 -11.25 16.08 12.06
CA TYR A 68 -12.09 15.00 12.54
C TYR A 68 -12.76 14.28 11.38
N ILE A 69 -13.07 12.99 11.57
CA ILE A 69 -13.84 12.15 10.65
C ILE A 69 -14.99 11.50 11.40
N SER A 70 -16.12 11.40 10.73
CA SER A 70 -17.25 10.56 11.16
C SER A 70 -17.45 9.45 10.13
N PHE A 71 -17.79 8.24 10.58
CA PHE A 71 -18.18 7.10 9.75
C PHE A 71 -19.65 6.72 9.90
N ASP A 72 -20.42 7.52 10.64
CA ASP A 72 -21.79 7.25 11.04
C ASP A 72 -22.69 8.49 10.87
N ASP A 73 -22.44 9.24 9.81
CA ASP A 73 -23.25 10.39 9.37
C ASP A 73 -23.35 11.48 10.47
N GLY A 74 -22.23 11.69 11.19
CA GLY A 74 -22.09 12.73 12.19
C GLY A 74 -22.54 12.35 13.60
N ASN A 75 -22.98 11.11 13.85
CA ASN A 75 -23.39 10.69 15.20
C ASN A 75 -22.19 10.60 16.16
N SER A 76 -21.02 10.25 15.64
CA SER A 76 -19.78 10.28 16.40
C SER A 76 -18.61 10.75 15.54
N TRP A 77 -17.64 11.42 16.19
CA TRP A 77 -16.45 11.95 15.54
C TRP A 77 -15.18 11.41 16.18
N ASN A 78 -14.22 11.06 15.34
CA ASN A 78 -12.89 10.64 15.74
C ASN A 78 -11.86 11.63 15.21
N SER A 79 -10.77 11.83 15.96
CA SER A 79 -9.64 12.64 15.48
C SER A 79 -9.04 12.01 14.23
N PHE A 80 -8.83 12.82 13.20
CA PHE A 80 -8.30 12.40 11.90
C PHE A 80 -7.08 13.23 11.52
N GLN A 81 -6.07 13.16 12.36
CA GLN A 81 -4.89 14.01 12.23
C GLN A 81 -3.82 13.41 11.31
N LEU A 82 -3.66 12.07 11.28
CA LEU A 82 -2.60 11.38 10.56
C LEU A 82 -1.24 12.08 10.79
N ASN A 83 -0.55 12.46 9.70
CA ASN A 83 0.67 13.25 9.73
C ASN A 83 0.46 14.76 9.52
N LEU A 84 -0.80 15.20 9.48
CA LEU A 84 -1.14 16.62 9.36
C LEU A 84 -0.73 17.37 10.64
N PRO A 85 -0.05 18.52 10.57
CA PRO A 85 0.25 19.30 11.75
C PRO A 85 -1.02 19.85 12.41
N ILE A 86 -0.96 20.08 13.72
CA ILE A 86 -2.07 20.68 14.47
C ILE A 86 -2.12 22.17 14.13
N VAL A 87 -2.99 22.52 13.20
CA VAL A 87 -3.17 23.89 12.68
C VAL A 87 -4.65 24.10 12.32
N PRO A 88 -5.09 25.35 12.19
CA PRO A 88 -6.43 25.64 11.71
C PRO A 88 -6.63 25.11 10.28
N ILE A 89 -7.72 24.38 10.08
CA ILE A 89 -8.16 23.88 8.78
C ILE A 89 -9.15 24.89 8.20
N THR A 90 -8.76 25.55 7.13
CA THR A 90 -9.55 26.64 6.56
C THR A 90 -10.56 26.19 5.55
N ASP A 91 -10.24 25.16 4.79
CA ASP A 91 -11.17 24.54 3.83
C ASP A 91 -10.80 23.08 3.53
N LEU A 92 -11.78 22.34 3.03
CA LEU A 92 -11.68 20.95 2.60
C LEU A 92 -12.37 20.77 1.25
N THR A 93 -11.78 19.95 0.39
CA THR A 93 -12.45 19.49 -0.83
C THR A 93 -12.07 18.06 -1.15
N ILE A 94 -12.97 17.31 -1.78
CA ILE A 94 -12.73 15.95 -2.23
C ILE A 94 -12.81 15.93 -3.74
N LYS A 95 -11.76 15.44 -4.38
CA LYS A 95 -11.69 15.28 -5.82
C LYS A 95 -10.95 14.00 -6.20
N GLU A 96 -11.55 13.18 -7.08
CA GLU A 96 -10.94 11.96 -7.61
C GLU A 96 -10.39 11.03 -6.52
N ASN A 97 -11.19 10.83 -5.46
CA ASN A 97 -10.83 10.05 -4.27
C ASN A 97 -9.61 10.59 -3.49
N SER A 98 -9.33 11.87 -3.58
CA SER A 98 -8.33 12.55 -2.78
C SER A 98 -8.99 13.62 -1.90
N LEU A 99 -8.66 13.65 -0.61
CA LEU A 99 -9.06 14.71 0.30
C LEU A 99 -7.98 15.79 0.31
N ILE A 100 -8.34 16.98 -0.13
CA ILE A 100 -7.46 18.15 -0.16
C ILE A 100 -7.81 19.04 1.02
N VAL A 101 -6.79 19.41 1.81
CA VAL A 101 -6.91 20.13 3.07
C VAL A 101 -6.15 21.42 2.97
N ALA A 102 -6.87 22.55 3.04
CA ALA A 102 -6.25 23.88 3.15
C ALA A 102 -6.01 24.22 4.61
N THR A 103 -4.79 24.62 4.94
CA THR A 103 -4.39 24.94 6.31
C THR A 103 -3.99 26.41 6.45
N GLN A 104 -4.10 26.93 7.65
CA GLN A 104 -3.55 28.24 7.94
C GLN A 104 -2.08 28.13 8.34
N GLY A 105 -1.20 28.58 7.45
CA GLY A 105 0.25 28.67 7.72
C GLY A 105 1.05 27.38 7.52
N ARG A 106 0.44 26.31 7.01
CA ARG A 106 1.13 25.03 6.72
C ARG A 106 0.79 24.45 5.33
N SER A 107 0.54 25.32 4.36
CA SER A 107 0.24 24.97 2.97
C SER A 107 -1.01 24.12 2.79
N ILE A 108 -1.11 23.50 1.63
CA ILE A 108 -2.19 22.58 1.25
C ILE A 108 -1.66 21.15 1.36
N TRP A 109 -2.47 20.28 1.94
CA TRP A 109 -2.17 18.87 2.12
C TRP A 109 -3.12 18.03 1.28
N ALA A 110 -2.68 16.85 0.87
CA ALA A 110 -3.52 15.90 0.17
C ALA A 110 -3.40 14.51 0.80
N LEU A 111 -4.53 13.87 1.03
CA LEU A 111 -4.64 12.44 1.27
C LEU A 111 -5.13 11.81 -0.03
N ASP A 112 -4.21 11.20 -0.78
CA ASP A 112 -4.41 10.81 -2.18
C ASP A 112 -5.30 9.59 -2.41
N ASP A 113 -5.66 8.84 -1.36
CA ASP A 113 -6.46 7.64 -1.51
C ASP A 113 -7.46 7.47 -0.36
N LEU A 114 -8.73 7.73 -0.65
CA LEU A 114 -9.84 7.53 0.29
C LEU A 114 -10.45 6.13 0.17
N THR A 115 -10.03 5.30 -0.78
CA THR A 115 -10.66 4.00 -1.03
C THR A 115 -10.60 3.05 0.17
N VAL A 116 -9.56 3.18 1.00
CA VAL A 116 -9.47 2.44 2.27
C VAL A 116 -10.56 2.87 3.24
N LEU A 117 -10.80 4.18 3.38
CA LEU A 117 -11.84 4.70 4.29
C LEU A 117 -13.24 4.26 3.84
N HIS A 118 -13.46 4.15 2.53
CA HIS A 118 -14.73 3.66 1.98
C HIS A 118 -14.99 2.18 2.29
N GLN A 119 -13.94 1.40 2.56
CA GLN A 119 -14.01 -0.04 2.85
C GLN A 119 -14.02 -0.36 4.36
N ILE A 120 -13.77 0.64 5.20
CA ILE A 120 -13.80 0.46 6.67
C ILE A 120 -15.26 0.40 7.14
N ASP A 121 -15.57 -0.66 7.90
CA ASP A 121 -16.81 -0.85 8.63
C ASP A 121 -16.53 -1.57 9.97
N GLN A 122 -17.56 -1.77 10.79
CA GLN A 122 -17.42 -2.46 12.08
C GLN A 122 -16.93 -3.91 11.94
N ASN A 123 -17.21 -4.56 10.81
CA ASN A 123 -16.78 -5.94 10.58
C ASN A 123 -15.30 -5.99 10.22
N THR A 124 -14.81 -5.04 9.42
CA THR A 124 -13.40 -4.99 8.99
C THR A 124 -12.46 -4.73 10.16
N VAL A 125 -12.85 -3.89 11.11
CA VAL A 125 -12.04 -3.54 12.29
C VAL A 125 -11.84 -4.72 13.26
N ASN A 126 -12.81 -5.65 13.31
CA ASN A 126 -12.79 -6.78 14.24
C ASN A 126 -12.07 -8.02 13.71
N LYS A 127 -11.77 -8.10 12.41
CA LYS A 127 -11.07 -9.24 11.80
C LYS A 127 -9.62 -9.32 12.26
N GLU A 128 -9.09 -10.55 12.33
CA GLU A 128 -7.67 -10.77 12.63
C GLU A 128 -6.77 -10.24 11.51
N ILE A 129 -7.18 -10.48 10.26
CA ILE A 129 -6.61 -9.85 9.07
C ILE A 129 -7.71 -9.21 8.25
N ASN A 130 -7.41 -8.09 7.59
CA ASN A 130 -8.30 -7.49 6.60
C ASN A 130 -7.48 -6.93 5.44
N LEU A 131 -7.73 -7.45 4.24
CA LEU A 131 -7.13 -6.99 2.99
C LEU A 131 -8.09 -6.04 2.29
N PHE A 132 -7.69 -4.78 2.13
CA PHE A 132 -8.46 -3.82 1.38
C PHE A 132 -8.25 -4.01 -0.13
N LYS A 133 -9.30 -3.82 -0.91
CA LYS A 133 -9.21 -3.84 -2.37
C LYS A 133 -8.31 -2.71 -2.84
N PRO A 134 -7.21 -3.00 -3.57
CA PRO A 134 -6.31 -1.98 -4.07
C PRO A 134 -7.02 -1.06 -5.08
N LYS A 135 -6.63 0.21 -5.07
CA LYS A 135 -7.03 1.17 -6.12
C LYS A 135 -6.46 0.73 -7.47
N THR A 136 -7.20 1.02 -8.54
CA THR A 136 -6.70 0.88 -9.91
C THR A 136 -5.38 1.62 -10.08
N SER A 137 -4.37 0.92 -10.58
CA SER A 137 -3.01 1.45 -10.75
C SER A 137 -2.67 1.60 -12.22
N TYR A 138 -1.67 2.44 -12.53
CA TYR A 138 -1.21 2.66 -13.90
C TYR A 138 0.18 2.07 -14.10
N ARG A 139 0.41 1.45 -15.26
CA ARG A 139 1.73 0.99 -15.67
C ARG A 139 2.62 2.16 -16.10
N THR A 140 3.02 2.99 -15.16
CA THR A 140 3.84 4.17 -15.39
C THR A 140 5.34 3.86 -15.34
N ARG A 141 6.16 4.72 -15.96
CA ARG A 141 7.60 4.77 -15.67
C ARG A 141 7.78 5.63 -14.43
N GLY A 142 8.38 5.07 -13.37
CA GLY A 142 8.66 5.82 -12.17
C GLY A 142 9.49 7.08 -12.46
N ARG A 143 9.12 8.19 -11.87
CA ARG A 143 10.02 9.32 -11.70
C ARG A 143 10.76 9.12 -10.38
N GLY A 144 12.03 8.75 -10.46
CA GLY A 144 12.92 8.89 -9.31
C GLY A 144 13.11 10.39 -9.04
N GLY A 145 12.92 10.80 -7.80
CA GLY A 145 13.23 12.14 -7.32
C GLY A 145 13.66 12.03 -5.86
N LYS A 146 14.55 12.90 -5.40
CA LYS A 146 14.80 13.05 -3.96
C LYS A 146 13.55 13.65 -3.33
N GLU A 147 13.07 13.04 -2.25
CA GLU A 147 12.08 13.68 -1.39
C GLU A 147 12.69 14.97 -0.83
N THR A 148 11.96 16.07 -0.99
CA THR A 148 12.32 17.36 -0.38
C THR A 148 11.25 17.74 0.64
N LEU A 149 11.64 18.47 1.68
CA LEU A 149 10.70 18.93 2.70
C LEU A 149 9.73 20.02 2.21
N THR A 150 9.99 20.56 1.02
CA THR A 150 9.26 21.69 0.45
C THR A 150 8.38 21.33 -0.75
N GLU A 151 8.47 20.08 -1.23
CA GLU A 151 7.69 19.61 -2.36
C GLU A 151 6.83 18.42 -1.93
N GLY A 152 5.62 18.33 -2.46
CA GLY A 152 4.77 17.17 -2.28
C GLY A 152 5.36 15.95 -3.01
N THR A 153 5.26 14.79 -2.40
CA THR A 153 5.68 13.52 -3.01
C THR A 153 4.53 12.90 -3.78
N ASN A 154 4.82 12.34 -4.95
CA ASN A 154 3.84 11.52 -5.67
C ASN A 154 3.63 10.18 -4.96
N LEU A 155 2.47 9.57 -5.19
CA LEU A 155 2.23 8.19 -4.81
C LEU A 155 3.33 7.27 -5.38
N PRO A 156 3.76 6.24 -4.63
CA PRO A 156 4.74 5.29 -5.11
C PRO A 156 4.25 4.59 -6.38
N ASN A 157 5.19 4.32 -7.30
CA ASN A 157 4.87 3.59 -8.53
C ASN A 157 4.64 2.11 -8.22
N GLY A 158 3.50 1.61 -8.66
CA GLY A 158 3.13 0.23 -8.47
C GLY A 158 1.70 0.08 -7.98
N VAL A 159 1.40 -1.09 -7.44
CA VAL A 159 0.11 -1.39 -6.81
C VAL A 159 0.26 -1.23 -5.31
N ILE A 160 -0.46 -0.26 -4.76
CA ILE A 160 -0.46 -0.01 -3.31
C ILE A 160 -1.50 -0.94 -2.69
N VAL A 161 -1.04 -1.79 -1.79
CA VAL A 161 -1.88 -2.76 -1.05
C VAL A 161 -1.94 -2.32 0.40
N HIS A 162 -3.14 -1.97 0.85
CA HIS A 162 -3.40 -1.66 2.25
C HIS A 162 -4.04 -2.87 2.93
N PHE A 163 -3.61 -3.16 4.13
CA PHE A 163 -4.18 -4.25 4.92
C PHE A 163 -4.03 -3.98 6.42
N ASN A 164 -4.89 -4.59 7.20
CA ASN A 164 -4.84 -4.50 8.66
C ASN A 164 -4.56 -5.88 9.25
N VAL A 165 -3.67 -5.93 10.23
CA VAL A 165 -3.36 -7.13 11.02
C VAL A 165 -3.58 -6.77 12.48
N LYS A 166 -4.61 -7.34 13.12
CA LYS A 166 -5.00 -6.98 14.47
C LYS A 166 -3.87 -7.20 15.48
N ASN A 167 -3.26 -8.38 15.41
CA ASN A 167 -2.11 -8.75 16.24
C ASN A 167 -1.05 -9.42 15.37
N PHE A 168 0.19 -9.01 15.51
CA PHE A 168 1.32 -9.61 14.81
C PHE A 168 2.52 -9.76 15.74
N SER A 169 3.06 -10.96 15.82
CA SER A 169 4.28 -11.29 16.55
C SER A 169 5.29 -11.92 15.58
N PRO A 170 6.43 -11.27 15.29
CA PRO A 170 7.40 -11.78 14.30
C PRO A 170 7.94 -13.18 14.59
N ASP A 171 7.99 -13.58 15.87
CA ASP A 171 8.51 -14.88 16.30
C ASP A 171 7.49 -16.02 16.19
N LYS A 172 6.21 -15.72 16.02
CA LYS A 172 5.12 -16.70 16.07
C LYS A 172 4.25 -16.72 14.83
N ASP A 173 4.15 -15.59 14.15
CA ASP A 173 3.25 -15.41 13.03
C ASP A 173 4.03 -15.41 11.71
N GLU A 174 3.53 -16.16 10.74
CA GLU A 174 3.95 -16.09 9.36
C GLU A 174 2.88 -15.34 8.55
N LEU A 175 3.32 -14.29 7.86
CA LEU A 175 2.46 -13.54 6.97
C LEU A 175 3.08 -13.46 5.59
N SER A 176 2.26 -13.68 4.56
CA SER A 176 2.68 -13.56 3.17
C SER A 176 1.68 -12.77 2.33
N ILE A 177 2.20 -12.11 1.30
CA ILE A 177 1.41 -11.47 0.24
C ILE A 177 1.78 -12.12 -1.07
N HIS A 178 0.77 -12.63 -1.79
CA HIS A 178 0.94 -13.26 -3.11
C HIS A 178 0.26 -12.40 -4.16
N PHE A 179 0.98 -12.04 -5.20
CA PHE A 179 0.40 -11.48 -6.42
C PHE A 179 0.19 -12.59 -7.42
N LYS A 180 -1.00 -12.63 -8.03
CA LYS A 180 -1.42 -13.72 -8.94
C LYS A 180 -2.03 -13.17 -10.22
N GLU A 181 -1.91 -13.94 -11.28
CA GLU A 181 -2.72 -13.81 -12.50
C GLU A 181 -4.18 -14.17 -12.20
N GLN A 182 -5.08 -13.85 -13.11
CA GLN A 182 -6.51 -14.20 -12.99
C GLN A 182 -6.76 -15.70 -12.88
N ASP A 183 -5.94 -16.53 -13.54
CA ASP A 183 -6.01 -17.98 -13.50
C ASP A 183 -5.45 -18.60 -12.21
N GLY A 184 -4.92 -17.77 -11.30
CA GLY A 184 -4.33 -18.20 -10.03
C GLY A 184 -2.83 -18.46 -10.07
N THR A 185 -2.18 -18.33 -11.21
CA THR A 185 -0.71 -18.45 -11.32
C THR A 185 -0.02 -17.40 -10.45
N ILE A 186 0.88 -17.84 -9.58
CA ILE A 186 1.63 -16.92 -8.69
C ILE A 186 2.66 -16.16 -9.52
N ILE A 187 2.62 -14.84 -9.42
CA ILE A 187 3.57 -13.90 -10.04
C ILE A 187 4.77 -13.67 -9.13
N LYS A 188 4.50 -13.33 -7.88
CA LYS A 188 5.51 -13.09 -6.86
C LYS A 188 4.92 -13.23 -5.46
N THR A 189 5.76 -13.70 -4.52
CA THR A 189 5.41 -13.85 -3.10
C THR A 189 6.39 -13.04 -2.26
N TYR A 190 5.85 -12.35 -1.25
CA TYR A 190 6.63 -11.66 -0.21
C TYR A 190 6.24 -12.23 1.15
N LYS A 191 7.22 -12.50 2.00
CA LYS A 191 7.00 -13.12 3.32
C LYS A 191 7.62 -12.31 4.45
N SER A 192 7.01 -12.38 5.63
CA SER A 192 7.52 -11.72 6.84
C SER A 192 8.84 -12.32 7.36
N ASN A 193 9.13 -13.58 7.02
CA ASN A 193 10.33 -14.31 7.40
C ASN A 193 11.37 -14.44 6.28
N ASP A 194 11.21 -13.74 5.17
CA ASP A 194 12.18 -13.72 4.07
C ASP A 194 13.42 -12.90 4.44
N GLU A 195 14.59 -13.29 3.93
CA GLU A 195 15.85 -12.57 4.19
C GLU A 195 16.11 -11.45 3.19
N ILE A 196 15.64 -11.59 1.94
CA ILE A 196 15.94 -10.66 0.84
C ILE A 196 14.79 -9.68 0.59
N ASP A 197 13.59 -10.20 0.36
CA ASP A 197 12.37 -9.43 0.08
C ASP A 197 11.45 -9.41 1.32
N LYS A 198 12.02 -9.18 2.50
CA LYS A 198 11.32 -9.23 3.77
C LYS A 198 10.13 -8.27 3.81
N LEU A 199 8.97 -8.82 4.11
CA LEU A 199 7.76 -8.05 4.34
C LEU A 199 7.76 -7.51 5.78
N GLU A 200 7.93 -6.20 5.93
CA GLU A 200 7.85 -5.54 7.25
C GLU A 200 6.40 -5.37 7.68
N ILE A 201 6.04 -5.98 8.81
CA ILE A 201 4.68 -6.00 9.35
C ILE A 201 4.66 -5.45 10.76
N LYS A 202 3.61 -4.67 11.05
CA LYS A 202 3.26 -4.22 12.41
C LYS A 202 1.81 -4.54 12.71
N SER A 203 1.46 -4.64 13.98
CA SER A 203 0.07 -4.69 14.40
C SER A 203 -0.66 -3.40 14.02
N GLY A 204 -1.88 -3.52 13.50
CA GLY A 204 -2.65 -2.42 12.95
C GLY A 204 -2.54 -2.29 11.43
N GLY A 205 -2.65 -1.07 10.93
CA GLY A 205 -2.62 -0.77 9.49
C GLY A 205 -1.22 -0.90 8.90
N ASN A 206 -1.14 -1.55 7.75
CA ASN A 206 0.07 -1.77 6.97
C ASN A 206 -0.15 -1.36 5.52
N THR A 207 0.95 -0.98 4.86
CA THR A 207 0.94 -0.65 3.43
C THR A 207 2.12 -1.34 2.77
N PHE A 208 1.86 -2.02 1.66
CA PHE A 208 2.86 -2.64 0.81
C PHE A 208 2.72 -2.13 -0.62
N VAL A 209 3.84 -1.92 -1.32
CA VAL A 209 3.83 -1.48 -2.71
C VAL A 209 4.47 -2.53 -3.60
N TRP A 210 3.67 -3.16 -4.46
CA TRP A 210 4.19 -4.05 -5.48
C TRP A 210 4.66 -3.25 -6.69
N ASN A 211 5.91 -3.39 -7.06
CA ASN A 211 6.54 -2.70 -8.19
C ASN A 211 6.09 -3.18 -9.57
N THR A 212 5.10 -4.07 -9.62
CA THR A 212 4.54 -4.70 -10.84
C THR A 212 5.52 -5.58 -11.62
N LEU A 213 6.63 -5.99 -11.02
CA LEU A 213 7.57 -6.90 -11.63
C LEU A 213 7.25 -8.35 -11.25
N TYR A 214 7.37 -9.23 -12.23
CA TYR A 214 7.37 -10.68 -12.04
C TYR A 214 8.67 -11.13 -11.38
N GLU A 215 8.73 -12.41 -11.02
CA GLU A 215 9.99 -12.98 -10.55
C GLU A 215 11.06 -12.84 -11.63
N GLY A 216 12.26 -12.43 -11.22
CA GLY A 216 13.40 -12.29 -12.13
C GLY A 216 14.15 -13.60 -12.33
N ALA A 217 15.19 -13.56 -13.15
CA ALA A 217 16.07 -14.71 -13.30
C ALA A 217 16.88 -14.95 -12.03
N GLU A 218 17.14 -16.23 -11.70
CA GLU A 218 17.95 -16.63 -10.56
C GLU A 218 19.39 -16.12 -10.71
N ILE A 219 19.89 -15.44 -9.67
CA ILE A 219 21.25 -14.90 -9.66
C ILE A 219 22.20 -15.91 -9.00
N LEU A 220 23.40 -16.09 -9.56
CA LEU A 220 24.45 -16.89 -8.94
C LEU A 220 25.17 -16.09 -7.85
N ASP A 221 25.50 -16.74 -6.74
CA ASP A 221 26.27 -16.13 -5.67
C ASP A 221 27.63 -15.66 -6.18
N SER A 222 28.06 -14.48 -5.72
CA SER A 222 29.35 -13.86 -6.05
C SER A 222 29.49 -13.43 -7.52
N MET A 223 28.39 -13.33 -8.27
CA MET A 223 28.43 -12.82 -9.63
C MET A 223 28.45 -11.29 -9.64
N ILE A 224 29.40 -10.71 -10.36
CA ILE A 224 29.51 -9.26 -10.54
C ILE A 224 28.93 -8.91 -11.92
N PHE A 225 27.86 -8.09 -11.92
CA PHE A 225 27.23 -7.58 -13.13
C PHE A 225 27.57 -6.10 -13.30
N TRP A 226 28.15 -5.75 -14.44
CA TRP A 226 28.57 -4.37 -14.71
C TRP A 226 27.39 -3.43 -15.02
N SER A 227 26.32 -3.93 -15.65
CA SER A 227 25.13 -3.13 -15.98
C SER A 227 23.88 -3.98 -16.34
N ALA A 228 23.93 -5.30 -16.15
CA ALA A 228 22.79 -6.15 -16.45
C ALA A 228 21.77 -6.13 -15.29
N SER A 229 20.49 -6.06 -15.62
CA SER A 229 19.39 -6.26 -14.67
C SER A 229 18.73 -7.61 -14.97
N PHE A 230 18.53 -8.41 -13.92
CA PHE A 230 17.80 -9.69 -13.96
C PHE A 230 16.42 -9.58 -13.39
N SER A 231 15.89 -8.36 -13.30
CA SER A 231 14.52 -8.11 -12.87
C SER A 231 13.53 -8.87 -13.76
N GLY A 232 12.43 -9.28 -13.17
CA GLY A 232 11.32 -9.87 -13.89
C GLY A 232 10.69 -8.93 -14.90
N ALA A 233 9.90 -9.49 -15.81
CA ALA A 233 9.11 -8.71 -16.74
C ALA A 233 8.10 -7.86 -15.98
N LYS A 234 7.82 -6.65 -16.48
CA LYS A 234 6.80 -5.78 -15.90
C LYS A 234 5.41 -6.22 -16.31
N ALA A 235 4.49 -6.34 -15.36
CA ALA A 235 3.10 -6.72 -15.58
C ALA A 235 2.46 -5.94 -16.75
N VAL A 236 1.71 -6.63 -17.58
CA VAL A 236 0.95 -6.01 -18.68
C VAL A 236 -0.35 -5.47 -18.13
N PRO A 237 -0.90 -4.35 -18.65
CA PRO A 237 -2.22 -3.88 -18.24
C PRO A 237 -3.28 -4.98 -18.31
N GLY A 238 -4.07 -5.12 -17.24
CA GLY A 238 -5.06 -6.19 -17.07
C GLY A 238 -5.49 -6.35 -15.62
N LYS A 239 -6.29 -7.38 -15.36
CA LYS A 239 -6.77 -7.72 -14.02
C LYS A 239 -5.85 -8.75 -13.37
N TYR A 240 -5.67 -8.58 -12.08
CA TYR A 240 -4.79 -9.37 -11.23
C TYR A 240 -5.44 -9.62 -9.88
N LYS A 241 -4.83 -10.48 -9.08
CA LYS A 241 -5.27 -10.78 -7.72
C LYS A 241 -4.13 -10.56 -6.73
N VAL A 242 -4.47 -10.11 -5.54
CA VAL A 242 -3.58 -10.10 -4.38
C VAL A 242 -4.20 -10.95 -3.28
N VAL A 243 -3.38 -11.79 -2.64
CA VAL A 243 -3.79 -12.64 -1.53
C VAL A 243 -2.91 -12.30 -0.34
N LEU A 244 -3.55 -11.98 0.78
CA LEU A 244 -2.92 -11.86 2.09
C LEU A 244 -3.18 -13.14 2.86
N GLU A 245 -2.13 -13.77 3.37
CA GLU A 245 -2.23 -14.98 4.17
C GLU A 245 -1.49 -14.80 5.50
N LYS A 246 -2.13 -15.17 6.61
CA LYS A 246 -1.55 -15.22 7.96
C LYS A 246 -1.90 -16.55 8.62
N ASN A 247 -0.90 -17.37 8.94
CA ASN A 247 -1.07 -18.63 9.67
C ASN A 247 -2.15 -19.56 9.07
N GLY A 248 -2.33 -19.55 7.73
CA GLY A 248 -3.33 -20.35 7.00
C GLY A 248 -4.70 -19.69 6.82
N GLU A 249 -4.98 -18.55 7.44
CA GLU A 249 -6.13 -17.70 7.12
C GLU A 249 -5.76 -16.82 5.92
N SER A 250 -6.61 -16.78 4.89
CA SER A 250 -6.33 -16.00 3.67
C SER A 250 -7.50 -15.13 3.25
N GLN A 251 -7.17 -13.98 2.63
CA GLN A 251 -8.10 -13.09 1.97
C GLN A 251 -7.58 -12.72 0.60
N GLU A 252 -8.47 -12.68 -0.40
CA GLU A 252 -8.14 -12.34 -1.78
C GLU A 252 -8.90 -11.08 -2.22
N GLN A 253 -8.23 -10.22 -2.98
CA GLN A 253 -8.83 -9.05 -3.64
C GLN A 253 -8.37 -8.97 -5.10
N GLU A 254 -9.30 -8.59 -5.97
CA GLU A 254 -8.99 -8.28 -7.37
C GLU A 254 -8.62 -6.80 -7.52
N PHE A 255 -7.66 -6.53 -8.40
CA PHE A 255 -7.28 -5.18 -8.79
C PHE A 255 -6.95 -5.10 -10.27
N GLU A 256 -6.83 -3.90 -10.80
CA GLU A 256 -6.56 -3.65 -12.21
C GLU A 256 -5.36 -2.74 -12.40
N ILE A 257 -4.54 -3.07 -13.39
CA ILE A 257 -3.46 -2.23 -13.90
C ILE A 257 -3.88 -1.71 -15.27
N LEU A 258 -3.93 -0.39 -15.41
CA LEU A 258 -4.23 0.28 -16.67
C LEU A 258 -2.94 0.72 -17.39
N PRO A 259 -2.99 0.92 -18.72
CA PRO A 259 -1.90 1.53 -19.44
C PRO A 259 -1.72 2.99 -19.00
N ASP A 260 -0.49 3.51 -19.05
CA ASP A 260 -0.24 4.93 -18.83
C ASP A 260 -0.95 5.75 -19.93
N PRO A 261 -1.89 6.64 -19.59
CA PRO A 261 -2.66 7.41 -20.57
C PRO A 261 -1.80 8.36 -21.39
N ARG A 262 -0.56 8.61 -20.98
CA ARG A 262 0.42 9.44 -21.70
C ARG A 262 1.25 8.63 -22.70
N SER A 263 1.09 7.30 -22.74
CA SER A 263 1.85 6.40 -23.59
C SER A 263 1.04 5.95 -24.78
N GLU A 264 1.60 6.06 -25.98
CA GLU A 264 1.00 5.56 -27.21
C GLU A 264 1.25 4.05 -27.44
N VAL A 265 2.01 3.39 -26.54
CA VAL A 265 2.36 1.98 -26.67
C VAL A 265 1.11 1.13 -26.42
N SER A 266 0.76 0.30 -27.39
CA SER A 266 -0.39 -0.61 -27.29
C SER A 266 -0.16 -1.75 -26.29
N ILE A 267 -1.25 -2.30 -25.74
CA ILE A 267 -1.17 -3.47 -24.86
C ILE A 267 -0.52 -4.67 -25.55
N SER A 268 -0.76 -4.85 -26.85
CA SER A 268 -0.12 -5.91 -27.65
C SER A 268 1.40 -5.77 -27.72
N GLN A 269 1.90 -4.55 -27.89
CA GLN A 269 3.35 -4.28 -27.86
C GLN A 269 3.93 -4.51 -26.46
N MET A 270 3.20 -4.14 -25.40
CA MET A 270 3.61 -4.44 -24.01
C MET A 270 3.66 -5.94 -23.74
N ARG A 271 2.72 -6.72 -24.33
CA ARG A 271 2.73 -8.20 -24.26
C ARG A 271 3.92 -8.80 -24.95
N LEU A 272 4.25 -8.34 -26.16
CA LEU A 272 5.45 -8.79 -26.88
C LEU A 272 6.73 -8.53 -26.08
N GLN A 273 6.83 -7.35 -25.46
CA GLN A 273 7.96 -7.03 -24.57
C GLN A 273 8.01 -7.98 -23.35
N PHE A 274 6.88 -8.22 -22.72
CA PHE A 274 6.74 -9.13 -21.59
C PHE A 274 7.21 -10.54 -21.94
N ASP A 275 6.71 -11.09 -23.04
CA ASP A 275 7.05 -12.44 -23.51
C ASP A 275 8.54 -12.56 -23.86
N PHE A 276 9.11 -11.52 -24.48
CA PHE A 276 10.53 -11.48 -24.80
C PHE A 276 11.40 -11.47 -23.53
N VAL A 277 11.08 -10.63 -22.54
CA VAL A 277 11.84 -10.56 -21.27
C VAL A 277 11.76 -11.91 -20.53
N ASN A 278 10.57 -12.52 -20.46
CA ASN A 278 10.41 -13.83 -19.85
C ASN A 278 11.22 -14.94 -20.55
N LYS A 279 11.28 -14.91 -21.89
CA LYS A 279 12.12 -15.83 -22.67
C LYS A 279 13.61 -15.64 -22.38
N VAL A 280 14.06 -14.38 -22.24
CA VAL A 280 15.44 -14.08 -21.86
C VAL A 280 15.74 -14.60 -20.45
N ASN A 281 14.89 -14.27 -19.46
CA ASN A 281 15.06 -14.73 -18.09
C ASN A 281 15.09 -16.25 -17.98
N ALA A 282 14.17 -16.95 -18.66
CA ALA A 282 14.15 -18.42 -18.70
C ALA A 282 15.44 -19.02 -19.31
N THR A 283 16.07 -18.32 -20.26
CA THR A 283 17.35 -18.76 -20.84
C THR A 283 18.50 -18.57 -19.86
N VAL A 284 18.50 -17.43 -19.15
CA VAL A 284 19.47 -17.14 -18.08
C VAL A 284 19.36 -18.16 -16.96
N ASP A 285 18.14 -18.48 -16.53
CA ASP A 285 17.90 -19.51 -15.50
C ASP A 285 18.46 -20.88 -15.89
N LYS A 286 18.27 -21.30 -17.13
CA LYS A 286 18.85 -22.55 -17.65
C LYS A 286 20.38 -22.53 -17.56
N ALA A 287 20.99 -21.41 -17.94
CA ALA A 287 22.45 -21.25 -17.89
C ALA A 287 22.96 -21.28 -16.44
N HIS A 288 22.30 -20.57 -15.53
CA HIS A 288 22.68 -20.50 -14.12
C HIS A 288 22.49 -21.86 -13.42
N LYS A 289 21.40 -22.58 -13.70
CA LYS A 289 21.19 -23.94 -13.19
C LYS A 289 22.27 -24.91 -13.68
N ALA A 290 22.68 -24.82 -14.95
CA ALA A 290 23.79 -25.62 -15.47
C ALA A 290 25.11 -25.32 -14.74
N ILE A 291 25.42 -24.05 -14.51
CA ILE A 291 26.62 -23.62 -13.77
C ILE A 291 26.58 -24.14 -12.33
N LYS A 292 25.44 -24.01 -11.63
CA LYS A 292 25.29 -24.55 -10.27
C LYS A 292 25.51 -26.07 -10.24
N ASN A 293 24.95 -26.80 -11.17
CA ASN A 293 25.14 -28.25 -11.27
C ASN A 293 26.62 -28.61 -11.50
N ILE A 294 27.29 -27.90 -12.41
CA ILE A 294 28.74 -28.12 -12.66
C ILE A 294 29.56 -27.84 -11.40
N ARG A 295 29.29 -26.74 -10.70
CA ARG A 295 29.99 -26.41 -9.45
C ARG A 295 29.75 -27.45 -8.34
N GLN A 296 28.52 -27.98 -8.24
CA GLN A 296 28.21 -29.05 -7.27
C GLN A 296 28.92 -30.37 -7.60
N ILE A 297 28.94 -30.76 -8.87
CA ILE A 297 29.67 -31.96 -9.31
C ILE A 297 31.17 -31.81 -9.04
N ARG A 298 31.73 -30.66 -9.41
CA ARG A 298 33.14 -30.37 -9.16
C ARG A 298 33.46 -30.46 -7.67
N LYS A 299 32.67 -29.84 -6.80
CA LYS A 299 32.88 -29.91 -5.34
C LYS A 299 32.83 -31.35 -4.82
N LYS A 300 31.90 -32.17 -5.27
CA LYS A 300 31.83 -33.59 -4.89
C LYS A 300 33.02 -34.38 -5.36
N LEU A 301 33.56 -34.09 -6.54
CA LEU A 301 34.79 -34.75 -7.04
C LEU A 301 36.03 -34.35 -6.21
N GLU A 302 36.15 -33.07 -5.86
CA GLU A 302 37.23 -32.57 -5.00
C GLU A 302 37.16 -33.19 -3.59
N GLU A 303 35.94 -33.30 -3.02
CA GLU A 303 35.73 -33.99 -1.73
C GLU A 303 36.09 -35.48 -1.81
N PHE A 304 35.72 -36.16 -2.90
CA PHE A 304 36.05 -37.56 -3.14
C PHE A 304 37.59 -37.76 -3.26
N ASP A 305 38.24 -36.91 -4.02
CA ASP A 305 39.71 -36.99 -4.24
C ASP A 305 40.48 -36.72 -2.93
N SER A 306 40.05 -35.77 -2.13
CA SER A 306 40.61 -35.49 -0.82
C SER A 306 40.51 -36.68 0.17
N ASN A 307 39.31 -37.28 0.24
CA ASN A 307 39.05 -38.45 1.06
C ASN A 307 39.86 -39.69 0.61
N PHE A 308 40.06 -39.80 -0.70
CA PHE A 308 40.87 -40.91 -1.25
C PHE A 308 42.36 -40.74 -0.95
N SER A 309 42.89 -39.52 -1.05
CA SER A 309 44.28 -39.21 -0.73
C SER A 309 44.60 -39.30 0.76
N GLU A 310 43.67 -39.00 1.66
CA GLU A 310 43.80 -39.22 3.11
C GLU A 310 43.84 -40.72 3.44
N ASN A 311 42.99 -41.55 2.85
CA ASN A 311 42.99 -42.99 3.05
C ASN A 311 44.26 -43.69 2.51
N GLU A 312 44.87 -43.17 1.44
CA GLU A 312 46.18 -43.66 0.96
C GLU A 312 47.33 -43.25 1.87
N ARG A 313 47.28 -42.06 2.48
CA ARG A 313 48.28 -41.64 3.47
C ARG A 313 48.23 -42.50 4.74
N ASP A 314 47.04 -42.81 5.21
CA ASP A 314 46.82 -43.63 6.39
C ASP A 314 47.31 -45.09 6.17
N ARG A 315 47.11 -45.63 4.96
CA ARG A 315 47.67 -46.94 4.59
C ARG A 315 49.21 -46.98 4.50
N LYS A 316 49.85 -45.86 4.15
CA LYS A 316 51.31 -45.74 4.11
C LYS A 316 51.96 -45.48 5.47
N SER A 317 51.16 -45.07 6.47
CA SER A 317 51.66 -44.84 7.85
C SER A 317 51.60 -46.09 8.74
N VAL A 318 51.09 -47.21 8.23
CA VAL A 318 50.90 -48.48 8.96
C VAL A 318 51.87 -49.59 8.45
N VAL A 319 52.94 -49.20 7.72
CA VAL A 319 54.04 -50.15 7.36
C VAL A 319 55.30 -49.73 8.01
#